data_127006ba5a564cd39feaf80b5fc4dbe4
#
_entry.id   127006ba5a564cd39feaf80b5fc4dbe4
#
_cell.length_a   1.000
_cell.length_b   1.000
_cell.length_c   1.000
_cell.angle_alpha   90.00
_cell.angle_beta   90.00
_cell.angle_gamma   90.00
#
_symmetry.space_group_name_H-M   'P 1'
#
loop_
_entity.id
_entity.type
_entity.pdbx_description
1 polymer ?
#
loop_
_entity_poly.entity_id
_entity_poly.type
_entity_poly.pdbx_seq_one_letter_code
_entity_poly.pdbx_strand_id
1 'polypeptide(L)'
;MKVETGYLYHIKDEYFDVVNDDSLMRNHERGKKIPTYFTIKDKNILWFIPISSKIEKYKKIIDNKIKKYGFCNTIIIRKIAGEDAAILLQNAFPTLEKYIDHVHTVNGVPLKVPTDLQTEIKTLFKNMLGLKKRGTDLFFLNIDNLMDKMLNQTITI
;
A
#
# COMPACT_ATOMS: atom_id res chain seq x y z
N MET A 1 2.54 8.85 17.72
CA MET A 1 1.33 8.90 16.85
C MET A 1 0.63 7.56 16.90
N LYS A 2 -0.66 7.57 17.14
CA LYS A 2 -1.46 6.35 17.12
C LYS A 2 -1.98 6.10 15.70
N VAL A 3 -1.60 4.96 15.11
CA VAL A 3 -2.06 4.57 13.78
C VAL A 3 -3.43 3.93 13.88
N GLU A 4 -4.39 4.43 13.10
CA GLU A 4 -5.74 3.89 13.05
C GLU A 4 -6.03 3.29 11.67
N THR A 5 -6.56 2.08 11.67
CA THR A 5 -7.00 1.42 10.45
C THR A 5 -8.12 2.22 9.81
N GLY A 6 -8.10 2.31 8.48
CA GLY A 6 -9.14 3.01 7.71
C GLY A 6 -8.78 4.42 7.28
N TYR A 7 -7.67 4.97 7.79
CA TYR A 7 -7.17 6.26 7.32
C TYR A 7 -6.02 6.07 6.34
N LEU A 8 -5.74 7.12 5.56
CA LEU A 8 -4.59 7.16 4.66
C LEU A 8 -3.46 7.92 5.32
N TYR A 9 -2.23 7.44 5.12
CA TYR A 9 -1.03 8.01 5.73
C TYR A 9 0.02 8.33 4.69
N HIS A 10 0.94 9.24 5.07
CA HIS A 10 2.18 9.52 4.35
C HIS A 10 3.34 8.85 5.08
N ILE A 11 4.36 8.47 4.33
CA ILE A 11 5.54 7.81 4.89
C ILE A 11 6.74 8.77 4.85
N LYS A 12 7.64 8.64 5.85
CA LYS A 12 8.87 9.44 5.91
C LYS A 12 9.87 9.02 4.84
N ASP A 13 10.61 9.99 4.31
CA ASP A 13 11.69 9.74 3.34
C ASP A 13 12.73 8.74 3.86
N GLU A 14 12.98 8.77 5.17
CA GLU A 14 13.92 7.89 5.87
C GLU A 14 13.67 6.40 5.59
N TYR A 15 12.40 6.01 5.41
CA TYR A 15 12.05 4.63 5.07
C TYR A 15 12.75 4.17 3.78
N PHE A 16 12.73 5.02 2.76
CA PHE A 16 13.31 4.69 1.45
C PHE A 16 14.83 4.54 1.52
N ASP A 17 15.48 5.31 2.38
CA ASP A 17 16.92 5.23 2.61
C ASP A 17 17.28 3.92 3.34
N VAL A 18 16.46 3.52 4.30
CA VAL A 18 16.69 2.28 5.07
C VAL A 18 16.51 1.04 4.21
N VAL A 19 15.46 0.98 3.40
CA VAL A 19 15.18 -0.20 2.58
C VAL A 19 16.02 -0.24 1.31
N ASN A 20 16.37 0.93 0.77
CA ASN A 20 17.20 1.08 -0.42
C ASN A 20 16.77 0.19 -1.59
N ASP A 21 15.48 0.25 -1.92
CA ASP A 21 14.85 -0.53 -3.00
C ASP A 21 14.35 0.44 -4.08
N ASP A 22 14.96 0.40 -5.26
CA ASP A 22 14.64 1.30 -6.37
C ASP A 22 13.26 1.04 -6.97
N SER A 23 12.64 -0.12 -6.67
CA SER A 23 11.29 -0.45 -7.15
C SER A 23 10.19 0.29 -6.40
N LEU A 24 10.50 0.88 -5.24
CA LEU A 24 9.53 1.63 -4.44
C LEU A 24 9.29 3.03 -5.00
N MET A 25 8.03 3.47 -4.97
CA MET A 25 7.67 4.87 -5.28
C MET A 25 8.16 5.77 -4.15
N ARG A 26 8.96 6.77 -4.49
CA ARG A 26 9.48 7.73 -3.51
C ARG A 26 8.55 8.93 -3.36
N ASN A 27 8.61 9.60 -2.20
CA ASN A 27 7.77 10.76 -1.90
C ASN A 27 8.02 11.94 -2.86
N HIS A 28 9.25 12.14 -3.29
CA HIS A 28 9.67 13.33 -4.03
C HIS A 28 10.10 13.01 -5.46
N GLU A 29 9.34 12.15 -6.12
CA GLU A 29 9.54 11.92 -7.54
C GLU A 29 9.09 13.15 -8.33
N ARG A 30 9.94 13.57 -9.28
CA ARG A 30 9.72 14.78 -10.06
C ARG A 30 8.35 14.79 -10.76
N GLY A 31 7.57 15.85 -10.53
CA GLY A 31 6.27 16.05 -11.18
C GLY A 31 5.14 15.17 -10.66
N LYS A 32 5.33 14.44 -9.58
CA LYS A 32 4.31 13.57 -8.99
C LYS A 32 3.84 14.10 -7.64
N LYS A 33 2.57 13.82 -7.31
CA LYS A 33 2.04 14.07 -5.96
C LYS A 33 2.70 13.11 -4.98
N ILE A 34 2.81 13.55 -3.72
CA ILE A 34 3.30 12.69 -2.63
C ILE A 34 2.32 11.53 -2.47
N PRO A 35 2.79 10.26 -2.52
CA PRO A 35 1.91 9.10 -2.38
C PRO A 35 1.20 9.03 -1.04
N THR A 36 -0.01 8.47 -1.05
CA THR A 36 -0.75 8.11 0.15
C THR A 36 -0.91 6.60 0.23
N TYR A 37 -1.06 6.09 1.45
CA TYR A 37 -1.09 4.65 1.69
C TYR A 37 -2.22 4.27 2.62
N PHE A 38 -2.97 3.24 2.23
CA PHE A 38 -3.90 2.56 3.12
C PHE A 38 -3.09 1.65 4.04
N THR A 39 -3.43 1.64 5.33
CA THR A 39 -2.65 0.93 6.33
C THR A 39 -3.40 -0.25 6.92
N ILE A 40 -2.76 -1.42 6.93
CA ILE A 40 -3.23 -2.61 7.63
C ILE A 40 -2.24 -2.90 8.75
N LYS A 41 -2.75 -2.96 9.98
CA LYS A 41 -1.94 -3.22 11.17
C LYS A 41 -1.88 -4.72 11.44
N ASP A 42 -0.68 -5.26 11.56
CA ASP A 42 -0.43 -6.68 11.86
C ASP A 42 0.68 -6.79 12.90
N LYS A 43 0.30 -6.91 14.18
CA LYS A 43 1.23 -6.93 15.32
C LYS A 43 2.13 -5.68 15.30
N ASN A 44 3.46 -5.86 15.19
CA ASN A 44 4.43 -4.77 15.16
C ASN A 44 4.73 -4.27 13.76
N ILE A 45 4.17 -4.90 12.75
CA ILE A 45 4.35 -4.53 11.33
C ILE A 45 3.11 -3.80 10.84
N LEU A 46 3.33 -2.78 10.04
CA LEU A 46 2.27 -2.10 9.28
C LEU A 46 2.44 -2.44 7.81
N TRP A 47 1.35 -2.76 7.14
CA TRP A 47 1.33 -2.94 5.69
C TRP A 47 0.80 -1.67 5.04
N PHE A 48 1.56 -1.11 4.13
CA PHE A 48 1.17 0.06 3.36
C PHE A 48 0.78 -0.34 1.95
N ILE A 49 -0.42 0.06 1.54
CA ILE A 49 -0.96 -0.20 0.20
C ILE A 49 -1.09 1.14 -0.52
N PRO A 50 -0.31 1.39 -1.59
CA PRO A 50 -0.36 2.67 -2.28
C PRO A 50 -1.71 2.95 -2.91
N ILE A 51 -2.11 4.21 -2.87
CA ILE A 51 -3.31 4.74 -3.52
C ILE A 51 -2.86 5.72 -4.61
N SER A 52 -3.35 5.54 -5.83
CA SER A 52 -2.96 6.37 -6.97
C SER A 52 -4.17 7.03 -7.63
N SER A 53 -3.97 8.26 -8.10
CA SER A 53 -4.97 8.97 -8.90
C SER A 53 -4.81 8.75 -10.42
N LYS A 54 -3.83 7.96 -10.84
CA LYS A 54 -3.56 7.69 -12.26
C LYS A 54 -4.48 6.60 -12.81
N ILE A 55 -5.75 6.90 -12.88
CA ILE A 55 -6.82 5.93 -13.17
C ILE A 55 -6.66 5.29 -14.55
N GLU A 56 -6.37 6.09 -15.59
CA GLU A 56 -6.28 5.57 -16.95
C GLU A 56 -5.12 4.58 -17.10
N LYS A 57 -3.98 4.87 -16.46
CA LYS A 57 -2.83 3.96 -16.44
C LYS A 57 -3.20 2.60 -15.83
N TYR A 58 -3.87 2.62 -14.68
CA TYR A 58 -4.20 1.39 -13.96
C TYR A 58 -5.37 0.63 -14.57
N LYS A 59 -6.32 1.32 -15.23
CA LYS A 59 -7.35 0.65 -16.03
C LYS A 59 -6.73 -0.23 -17.12
N LYS A 60 -5.72 0.30 -17.82
CA LYS A 60 -5.02 -0.48 -18.86
C LYS A 60 -4.33 -1.71 -18.30
N ILE A 61 -3.68 -1.57 -17.14
CA ILE A 61 -3.01 -2.68 -16.47
C ILE A 61 -4.04 -3.74 -16.04
N ILE A 62 -5.16 -3.31 -15.46
CA ILE A 62 -6.25 -4.20 -15.06
C ILE A 62 -6.82 -4.95 -16.28
N ASP A 63 -7.09 -4.24 -17.37
CA ASP A 63 -7.64 -4.84 -18.60
C ASP A 63 -6.68 -5.89 -19.16
N ASN A 64 -5.38 -5.60 -19.18
CA ASN A 64 -4.37 -6.55 -19.64
C ASN A 64 -4.31 -7.81 -18.76
N LYS A 65 -4.43 -7.65 -17.45
CA LYS A 65 -4.47 -8.79 -16.52
C LYS A 65 -5.72 -9.63 -16.71
N ILE A 66 -6.88 -8.99 -16.92
CA ILE A 66 -8.13 -9.71 -17.20
C ILE A 66 -8.02 -10.51 -18.48
N LYS A 67 -7.43 -9.94 -19.55
CA LYS A 67 -7.22 -10.64 -20.82
C LYS A 67 -6.30 -11.86 -20.65
N LYS A 68 -5.27 -11.72 -19.81
CA LYS A 68 -4.27 -12.78 -19.64
C LYS A 68 -4.70 -13.86 -18.66
N TYR A 69 -5.36 -13.48 -17.55
CA TYR A 69 -5.67 -14.37 -16.43
C TYR A 69 -7.17 -14.59 -16.20
N GLY A 70 -8.05 -13.81 -16.85
CA GLY A 70 -9.48 -13.88 -16.67
C GLY A 70 -10.03 -13.02 -15.54
N PHE A 71 -9.15 -12.45 -14.70
CA PHE A 71 -9.53 -11.60 -13.57
C PHE A 71 -8.37 -10.73 -13.13
N CYS A 72 -8.64 -9.73 -12.28
CA CYS A 72 -7.60 -8.94 -11.62
C CYS A 72 -8.05 -8.61 -10.19
N ASN A 73 -7.35 -9.16 -9.20
CA ASN A 73 -7.60 -8.91 -7.76
C ASN A 73 -6.44 -8.19 -7.08
N THR A 74 -5.44 -7.75 -7.84
CA THR A 74 -4.22 -7.13 -7.29
C THR A 74 -4.20 -5.61 -7.45
N ILE A 75 -5.10 -5.08 -8.28
CA ILE A 75 -5.36 -3.64 -8.43
C ILE A 75 -6.86 -3.48 -8.57
N ILE A 76 -7.46 -2.60 -7.76
CA ILE A 76 -8.88 -2.29 -7.87
C ILE A 76 -9.06 -0.77 -7.96
N ILE A 77 -10.13 -0.33 -8.63
CA ILE A 77 -10.48 1.08 -8.72
C ILE A 77 -11.80 1.28 -8.00
N ARG A 78 -11.78 2.15 -6.97
CA ARG A 78 -12.94 2.43 -6.12
C ARG A 78 -12.98 3.91 -5.81
N LYS A 79 -14.13 4.40 -5.36
CA LYS A 79 -14.27 5.79 -4.94
C LYS A 79 -13.83 5.98 -3.49
N ILE A 80 -12.99 7.00 -3.30
CA ILE A 80 -12.58 7.47 -1.97
C ILE A 80 -12.79 8.99 -1.97
N ALA A 81 -13.60 9.48 -1.04
CA ALA A 81 -13.97 10.90 -0.94
C ALA A 81 -14.54 11.46 -2.26
N GLY A 82 -15.35 10.65 -2.96
CA GLY A 82 -16.02 11.06 -4.20
C GLY A 82 -15.17 11.01 -5.45
N GLU A 83 -13.90 10.62 -5.36
CA GLU A 83 -12.99 10.53 -6.49
C GLU A 83 -12.55 9.10 -6.74
N ASP A 84 -12.29 8.76 -8.00
CA ASP A 84 -11.76 7.44 -8.34
C ASP A 84 -10.33 7.31 -7.84
N ALA A 85 -10.04 6.18 -7.22
CA ALA A 85 -8.72 5.85 -6.70
C ALA A 85 -8.33 4.44 -7.13
N ALA A 86 -7.09 4.29 -7.57
CA ALA A 86 -6.51 2.97 -7.85
C ALA A 86 -5.81 2.48 -6.58
N ILE A 87 -6.23 1.31 -6.10
CA ILE A 87 -5.69 0.70 -4.89
C ILE A 87 -4.75 -0.40 -5.34
N LEU A 88 -3.44 -0.20 -5.08
CA LEU A 88 -2.36 -0.99 -5.66
C LEU A 88 -1.92 -2.08 -4.69
N LEU A 89 -2.75 -3.11 -4.52
CA LEU A 89 -2.44 -4.21 -3.62
C LEU A 89 -1.13 -4.92 -3.97
N GLN A 90 -0.83 -5.06 -5.27
CA GLN A 90 0.42 -5.68 -5.72
C GLN A 90 1.67 -4.89 -5.34
N ASN A 91 1.52 -3.60 -5.04
CA ASN A 91 2.63 -2.73 -4.63
C ASN A 91 2.72 -2.56 -3.11
N ALA A 92 1.98 -3.35 -2.34
CA ALA A 92 2.03 -3.31 -0.88
C ALA A 92 3.41 -3.64 -0.35
N PHE A 93 3.76 -3.05 0.78
CA PHE A 93 5.04 -3.30 1.44
C PHE A 93 4.92 -3.17 2.95
N PRO A 94 5.77 -3.88 3.72
CA PRO A 94 5.79 -3.76 5.18
C PRO A 94 6.59 -2.54 5.61
N THR A 95 6.15 -1.91 6.70
CA THR A 95 6.86 -0.80 7.33
C THR A 95 6.64 -0.82 8.84
N LEU A 96 7.15 0.20 9.54
CA LEU A 96 7.00 0.34 10.98
C LEU A 96 6.35 1.70 11.28
N GLU A 97 5.71 1.78 12.45
CA GLU A 97 5.05 3.01 12.89
C GLU A 97 5.99 4.22 12.91
N LYS A 98 7.26 4.02 13.25
CA LYS A 98 8.26 5.10 13.28
C LYS A 98 8.50 5.76 11.94
N TYR A 99 8.13 5.10 10.83
CA TYR A 99 8.29 5.66 9.48
C TYR A 99 7.03 6.37 8.97
N ILE A 100 5.96 6.42 9.74
CA ILE A 100 4.78 7.19 9.39
C ILE A 100 5.07 8.68 9.63
N ASP A 101 4.85 9.50 8.61
CA ASP A 101 5.03 10.94 8.71
C ASP A 101 3.78 11.60 9.33
N HIS A 102 2.64 11.47 8.66
CA HIS A 102 1.39 12.04 9.15
C HIS A 102 0.19 11.41 8.45
N VAL A 103 -1.00 11.59 9.04
CA VAL A 103 -2.25 11.20 8.40
C VAL A 103 -2.56 12.14 7.24
N HIS A 104 -3.05 11.58 6.12
CA HIS A 104 -3.48 12.38 4.98
C HIS A 104 -4.79 13.11 5.31
N THR A 105 -4.83 14.41 5.05
CA THR A 105 -6.02 15.23 5.29
C THR A 105 -6.53 15.86 4.00
N VAL A 106 -7.83 16.07 3.94
CA VAL A 106 -8.49 16.85 2.89
C VAL A 106 -9.26 17.96 3.59
N ASN A 107 -8.94 19.21 3.26
CA ASN A 107 -9.50 20.40 3.93
C ASN A 107 -9.32 20.34 5.47
N GLY A 108 -8.16 19.85 5.92
CA GLY A 108 -7.81 19.77 7.35
C GLY A 108 -8.43 18.59 8.10
N VAL A 109 -9.21 17.74 7.43
CA VAL A 109 -9.87 16.58 8.04
C VAL A 109 -9.18 15.29 7.58
N PRO A 110 -8.81 14.38 8.52
CA PRO A 110 -8.24 13.09 8.12
C PRO A 110 -9.15 12.32 7.18
N LEU A 111 -8.58 11.81 6.09
CA LEU A 111 -9.33 11.10 5.06
C LEU A 111 -9.52 9.64 5.47
N LYS A 112 -10.77 9.26 5.72
CA LYS A 112 -11.15 7.90 6.09
C LYS A 112 -11.72 7.17 4.89
N VAL A 113 -11.23 5.95 4.67
CA VAL A 113 -11.74 5.05 3.63
C VAL A 113 -13.08 4.47 4.09
N PRO A 114 -14.11 4.38 3.22
CA PRO A 114 -15.40 3.77 3.58
C PRO A 114 -15.23 2.36 4.14
N THR A 115 -16.03 2.00 5.15
CA THR A 115 -15.89 0.72 5.89
C THR A 115 -15.99 -0.50 5.00
N ASP A 116 -16.91 -0.52 4.04
CA ASP A 116 -17.06 -1.63 3.10
C ASP A 116 -15.82 -1.79 2.21
N LEU A 117 -15.23 -0.68 1.79
CA LEU A 117 -13.99 -0.70 1.01
C LEU A 117 -12.81 -1.18 1.86
N GLN A 118 -12.74 -0.77 3.11
CA GLN A 118 -11.72 -1.30 4.04
C GLN A 118 -11.78 -2.82 4.13
N THR A 119 -12.99 -3.37 4.23
CA THR A 119 -13.21 -4.82 4.29
C THR A 119 -12.78 -5.50 3.01
N GLU A 120 -13.11 -4.93 1.86
CA GLU A 120 -12.71 -5.45 0.55
C GLU A 120 -11.18 -5.50 0.42
N ILE A 121 -10.51 -4.40 0.75
CA ILE A 121 -9.05 -4.31 0.68
C ILE A 121 -8.39 -5.37 1.59
N LYS A 122 -8.84 -5.47 2.82
CA LYS A 122 -8.30 -6.44 3.77
C LYS A 122 -8.48 -7.88 3.29
N THR A 123 -9.63 -8.20 2.73
CA THR A 123 -9.92 -9.54 2.22
C THR A 123 -9.01 -9.89 1.06
N LEU A 124 -8.86 -8.99 0.09
CA LEU A 124 -7.98 -9.19 -1.05
C LEU A 124 -6.51 -9.32 -0.63
N PHE A 125 -6.09 -8.49 0.31
CA PHE A 125 -4.72 -8.52 0.82
C PHE A 125 -4.41 -9.85 1.54
N LYS A 126 -5.30 -10.31 2.40
CA LYS A 126 -5.16 -11.62 3.07
C LYS A 126 -5.08 -12.77 2.07
N ASN A 127 -5.86 -12.70 0.99
CA ASN A 127 -5.81 -13.70 -0.07
C ASN A 127 -4.45 -13.71 -0.76
N MET A 128 -3.86 -12.54 -1.02
CA MET A 128 -2.52 -12.43 -1.61
C MET A 128 -1.45 -13.02 -0.69
N LEU A 129 -1.52 -12.73 0.61
CA LEU A 129 -0.58 -13.31 1.59
C LEU A 129 -0.73 -14.84 1.66
N GLY A 130 -1.96 -15.34 1.62
CA GLY A 130 -2.23 -16.78 1.60
C GLY A 130 -1.67 -17.45 0.35
N LEU A 131 -1.83 -16.86 -0.82
CA LEU A 131 -1.26 -17.35 -2.07
C LEU A 131 0.27 -17.38 -2.01
N LYS A 132 0.89 -16.35 -1.46
CA LYS A 132 2.35 -16.29 -1.29
C LYS A 132 2.85 -17.47 -0.44
N LYS A 133 2.18 -17.78 0.66
CA LYS A 133 2.52 -18.92 1.52
C LYS A 133 2.41 -20.27 0.77
N ARG A 134 1.52 -20.35 -0.22
CA ARG A 134 1.33 -21.55 -1.03
C ARG A 134 2.21 -21.57 -2.30
N GLY A 135 3.12 -20.62 -2.45
CA GLY A 135 4.09 -20.58 -3.54
C GLY A 135 3.74 -19.66 -4.70
N THR A 136 2.63 -18.91 -4.64
CA THR A 136 2.24 -17.96 -5.68
C THR A 136 2.39 -16.54 -5.16
N ASP A 137 3.48 -15.87 -5.55
CA ASP A 137 3.77 -14.50 -5.11
C ASP A 137 3.27 -13.49 -6.14
N LEU A 138 2.23 -12.74 -5.77
CA LEU A 138 1.64 -11.70 -6.61
C LEU A 138 2.13 -10.29 -6.27
N PHE A 139 3.00 -10.16 -5.26
CA PHE A 139 3.56 -8.87 -4.89
C PHE A 139 4.65 -8.44 -5.85
N PHE A 140 4.65 -7.17 -6.20
CA PHE A 140 5.67 -6.59 -7.09
C PHE A 140 7.04 -6.49 -6.41
N LEU A 141 7.05 -6.16 -5.12
CA LEU A 141 8.27 -5.99 -4.33
C LEU A 141 8.71 -7.31 -3.70
N ASN A 142 10.00 -7.41 -3.37
CA ASN A 142 10.53 -8.55 -2.61
C ASN A 142 10.13 -8.39 -1.14
N ILE A 143 8.96 -8.92 -0.80
CA ILE A 143 8.36 -8.75 0.53
C ILE A 143 9.22 -9.38 1.61
N ASP A 144 9.81 -10.55 1.36
CA ASP A 144 10.65 -11.24 2.36
C ASP A 144 11.87 -10.40 2.73
N ASN A 145 12.51 -9.78 1.75
CA ASN A 145 13.66 -8.90 2.00
C ASN A 145 13.25 -7.64 2.78
N LEU A 146 12.14 -7.02 2.41
CA LEU A 146 11.62 -5.84 3.11
C LEU A 146 11.21 -6.20 4.54
N MET A 147 10.56 -7.34 4.73
CA MET A 147 10.15 -7.83 6.05
C MET A 147 11.36 -8.06 6.96
N ASP A 148 12.42 -8.68 6.43
CA ASP A 148 13.66 -8.90 7.18
C ASP A 148 14.28 -7.59 7.64
N LYS A 149 14.30 -6.58 6.76
CA LYS A 149 14.81 -5.25 7.11
C LYS A 149 13.99 -4.60 8.23
N MET A 150 12.67 -4.76 8.20
CA MET A 150 11.79 -4.19 9.23
C MET A 150 11.93 -4.95 10.56
N LEU A 151 12.00 -6.28 10.53
CA LEU A 151 12.17 -7.10 11.74
C LEU A 151 13.51 -6.83 12.41
N ASN A 152 14.58 -6.63 11.64
CA ASN A 152 15.90 -6.29 12.18
C ASN A 152 15.87 -4.94 12.90
N GLN A 153 15.04 -4.00 12.45
CA GLN A 153 14.85 -2.71 13.13
C GLN A 153 14.16 -2.85 14.50
N THR A 154 13.27 -3.84 14.66
CA THR A 154 12.54 -4.05 15.92
C THR A 154 13.38 -4.76 16.97
N ILE A 155 14.41 -5.50 16.58
CA ILE A 155 15.30 -6.25 17.48
C ILE A 155 16.41 -5.36 18.05
N THR A 156 16.79 -4.31 17.35
CA THR A 156 17.85 -3.38 17.76
C THR A 156 17.31 -2.41 18.81
N ILE A 157 17.47 -2.74 20.05
CA ILE A 157 17.11 -1.84 21.16
C ILE A 157 18.41 -1.27 21.75
#